data_7bb1fb7f6b4ccd98d29ee04beb63aa8e
#
_entry.id   7bb1fb7f6b4ccd98d29ee04beb63aa8e
#
_cell.length_a   1.000
_cell.length_b   1.000
_cell.length_c   1.000
_cell.angle_alpha   90.00
_cell.angle_beta   90.00
_cell.angle_gamma   90.00
#
_symmetry.space_group_name_H-M   'P 1'
#
loop_
_entity.id
_entity.type
_entity.pdbx_description
1 polymer ?
#
loop_
_entity_poly.entity_id
_entity_poly.type
_entity_poly.pdbx_seq_one_letter_code
_entity_poly.pdbx_strand_id
1 'polypeptide(L)'
;MIGKSDVLTLRSGRKVLSSKAVEAPIPDDWGYFRNGTIHIIQSSHQDIAWMDTPEYCRTERIEDIIIPALDIMREDPNFTFEMEQTLNLMEFLEAHPERRDEVIERYKEGRFVWGATYNQPYEGLASGEQLVRQAYYGRKWIRENLPGCDDRTANNVDVPGRTMQMPQILAKSGIRNLFVSRMREGLYDWYSPDGSSVLTYTPGNYGWATLMWKFFEKDAVTAFERLHPRSRLWSDYFRSRHIPPHYAVLMSCDATKPVNFAPVIDEWNRIAELAEVELPRLKCSTAEEYLALVDTPEAQMEEVVGERPDLWLYIHGPAHYQQTVAKREAGVLLPAAELFTAVNNVCLDGSWDYPRAAFDRAWMASIYPDHGLGGKNGEITDRIFGDSLSVARDLGRSLLDASLRKIADRVPEQAGNWVVFNDLQWDRPPTAVSCPCSASSATAANAWPSWPRACLRSDMPPTG
;
A
#
# COMPACT_ATOMS: atom_id res chain seq x y z
N MET A 1 -8.73 28.14 -28.50
CA MET A 1 -10.09 28.71 -28.71
C MET A 1 -10.54 28.32 -30.09
N ILE A 2 -11.51 27.42 -30.19
CA ILE A 2 -12.15 27.09 -31.47
C ILE A 2 -13.12 28.23 -31.74
N GLY A 3 -12.92 28.94 -32.86
CA GLY A 3 -13.81 30.04 -33.25
C GLY A 3 -15.23 29.56 -33.57
N LYS A 4 -16.22 30.46 -33.65
CA LYS A 4 -17.61 30.15 -34.01
C LYS A 4 -17.77 29.44 -35.37
N SER A 5 -16.71 29.31 -36.18
CA SER A 5 -16.67 28.58 -37.45
C SER A 5 -16.31 27.10 -37.32
N ASP A 6 -15.93 26.66 -36.13
CA ASP A 6 -15.52 25.27 -35.89
C ASP A 6 -16.74 24.44 -35.45
N VAL A 7 -17.68 24.29 -36.37
CA VAL A 7 -18.91 23.52 -36.11
C VAL A 7 -18.60 22.05 -36.25
N LEU A 8 -18.85 21.31 -35.18
CA LEU A 8 -18.80 19.85 -35.15
C LEU A 8 -19.98 19.33 -35.99
N THR A 9 -19.72 18.71 -37.14
CA THR A 9 -20.75 17.99 -37.87
C THR A 9 -20.69 16.53 -37.50
N LEU A 10 -21.67 16.07 -36.72
CA LEU A 10 -21.81 14.69 -36.32
C LEU A 10 -22.73 13.96 -37.32
N ARG A 11 -22.21 13.01 -38.09
CA ARG A 11 -23.02 12.09 -38.87
C ARG A 11 -22.81 10.67 -38.35
N SER A 12 -23.84 9.84 -38.44
CA SER A 12 -23.75 8.43 -38.04
C SER A 12 -22.51 7.78 -38.65
N GLY A 13 -21.59 7.31 -37.81
CA GLY A 13 -20.37 6.60 -38.18
C GLY A 13 -19.17 7.45 -38.66
N ARG A 14 -19.28 8.78 -38.81
CA ARG A 14 -18.18 9.69 -39.14
C ARG A 14 -18.42 11.08 -38.56
N LYS A 15 -17.43 11.64 -37.90
CA LYS A 15 -17.50 12.94 -37.23
C LYS A 15 -16.34 13.82 -37.68
N VAL A 16 -16.63 15.06 -38.01
CA VAL A 16 -15.63 16.08 -38.35
C VAL A 16 -15.42 16.94 -37.13
N LEU A 17 -14.21 17.00 -36.60
CA LEU A 17 -13.90 17.63 -35.32
C LEU A 17 -13.35 19.05 -35.44
N SER A 18 -12.95 19.54 -36.57
CA SER A 18 -12.49 20.92 -36.72
C SER A 18 -12.52 21.39 -38.16
N SER A 19 -12.51 22.72 -38.35
CA SER A 19 -12.33 23.37 -39.66
C SER A 19 -10.95 23.10 -40.29
N LYS A 20 -10.02 22.48 -39.55
CA LYS A 20 -8.71 22.06 -40.07
C LYS A 20 -8.71 20.65 -40.64
N ALA A 21 -9.91 20.11 -40.95
CA ALA A 21 -10.09 18.88 -41.69
C ALA A 21 -9.30 17.66 -41.22
N VAL A 22 -9.31 17.41 -39.91
CA VAL A 22 -8.99 16.08 -39.40
C VAL A 22 -10.29 15.32 -39.32
N GLU A 23 -10.63 14.58 -40.39
CA GLU A 23 -11.73 13.62 -40.35
C GLU A 23 -11.28 12.42 -39.53
N ALA A 24 -11.52 12.44 -38.21
CA ALA A 24 -11.35 11.29 -37.36
C ALA A 24 -12.75 10.78 -36.94
N PRO A 25 -13.05 9.51 -37.13
CA PRO A 25 -14.28 8.95 -36.60
C PRO A 25 -14.24 8.93 -35.09
N ILE A 26 -15.17 9.64 -34.42
CA ILE A 26 -15.37 9.44 -32.97
C ILE A 26 -16.19 8.15 -32.83
N PRO A 27 -15.75 7.21 -31.96
CA PRO A 27 -16.55 6.04 -31.65
C PRO A 27 -17.91 6.44 -31.10
N ASP A 28 -18.98 5.84 -31.62
CA ASP A 28 -20.36 6.19 -31.28
C ASP A 28 -21.07 5.16 -30.40
N ASP A 29 -20.47 3.99 -30.16
CA ASP A 29 -20.99 2.95 -29.29
C ASP A 29 -20.12 2.77 -28.06
N TRP A 30 -20.42 3.54 -27.00
CA TRP A 30 -19.79 3.44 -25.70
C TRP A 30 -20.49 2.43 -24.76
N GLY A 31 -21.50 1.72 -25.24
CA GLY A 31 -22.22 0.71 -24.50
C GLY A 31 -22.81 1.23 -23.19
N TYR A 32 -22.49 0.56 -22.09
CA TYR A 32 -22.99 0.93 -20.77
C TYR A 32 -22.43 2.28 -20.25
N PHE A 33 -21.23 2.66 -20.72
CA PHE A 33 -20.58 3.90 -20.28
C PHE A 33 -21.02 5.15 -21.05
N ARG A 34 -21.91 5.05 -22.02
CA ARG A 34 -22.32 6.16 -22.87
C ARG A 34 -22.79 7.42 -22.12
N ASN A 35 -23.48 7.24 -20.98
CA ASN A 35 -23.95 8.30 -20.09
C ASN A 35 -23.17 8.31 -18.75
N GLY A 36 -22.00 7.70 -18.73
CA GLY A 36 -21.18 7.56 -17.56
C GLY A 36 -20.05 8.57 -17.50
N THR A 37 -19.05 8.23 -16.69
CA THR A 37 -17.85 9.05 -16.52
C THR A 37 -16.61 8.16 -16.59
N ILE A 38 -15.59 8.65 -17.27
CA ILE A 38 -14.24 8.09 -17.24
C ILE A 38 -13.42 8.94 -16.27
N HIS A 39 -12.86 8.29 -15.27
CA HIS A 39 -12.07 8.89 -14.21
C HIS A 39 -10.60 8.69 -14.46
N ILE A 40 -9.85 9.78 -14.67
CA ILE A 40 -8.39 9.76 -14.73
C ILE A 40 -7.90 9.87 -13.29
N ILE A 41 -7.33 8.78 -12.79
CA ILE A 41 -6.70 8.75 -11.46
C ILE A 41 -5.20 8.86 -11.69
N GLN A 42 -4.66 10.07 -11.47
CA GLN A 42 -3.24 10.32 -11.62
C GLN A 42 -2.51 9.97 -10.33
N SER A 43 -1.52 9.12 -10.48
CA SER A 43 -0.59 8.73 -9.44
C SER A 43 0.81 8.57 -10.04
N SER A 44 1.77 8.23 -9.22
CA SER A 44 3.12 7.84 -9.65
C SER A 44 3.54 6.65 -8.82
N HIS A 45 3.91 5.55 -9.46
CA HIS A 45 4.57 4.47 -8.75
C HIS A 45 5.95 4.93 -8.31
N GLN A 46 6.22 4.84 -7.01
CA GLN A 46 7.40 5.43 -6.40
C GLN A 46 8.10 4.41 -5.52
N ASP A 47 9.01 3.71 -6.15
CA ASP A 47 9.97 2.88 -5.45
C ASP A 47 10.73 3.67 -4.39
N ILE A 48 10.99 3.07 -3.24
CA ILE A 48 11.91 3.68 -2.27
C ILE A 48 13.32 3.70 -2.86
N ALA A 49 13.70 2.67 -3.64
CA ALA A 49 15.05 2.50 -4.09
C ALA A 49 15.27 1.62 -5.34
N TRP A 50 14.29 1.25 -6.13
CA TRP A 50 14.49 0.38 -7.30
C TRP A 50 15.15 1.11 -8.47
N MET A 51 14.70 2.34 -8.75
CA MET A 51 15.17 3.14 -9.89
C MET A 51 16.57 3.70 -9.68
N ASP A 52 16.97 3.93 -8.43
CA ASP A 52 18.30 4.35 -8.00
C ASP A 52 18.45 4.14 -6.47
N THR A 53 19.40 4.82 -5.82
CA THR A 53 19.53 4.79 -4.36
C THR A 53 18.31 5.43 -3.68
N PRO A 54 18.02 5.09 -2.41
CA PRO A 54 16.91 5.70 -1.66
C PRO A 54 16.97 7.23 -1.65
N GLU A 55 18.15 7.81 -1.52
CA GLU A 55 18.34 9.26 -1.50
C GLU A 55 17.98 9.90 -2.84
N TYR A 56 18.42 9.29 -3.94
CA TYR A 56 18.09 9.76 -5.30
C TYR A 56 16.58 9.66 -5.53
N CYS A 57 15.97 8.51 -5.26
CA CYS A 57 14.54 8.30 -5.43
C CYS A 57 13.71 9.25 -4.56
N ARG A 58 14.16 9.54 -3.33
CA ARG A 58 13.55 10.55 -2.46
C ARG A 58 13.56 11.93 -3.10
N THR A 59 14.72 12.36 -3.63
CA THR A 59 14.86 13.66 -4.28
C THR A 59 13.96 13.76 -5.51
N GLU A 60 13.96 12.74 -6.36
CA GLU A 60 13.09 12.68 -7.55
C GLU A 60 11.60 12.76 -7.18
N ARG A 61 11.16 12.02 -6.16
CA ARG A 61 9.76 12.08 -5.65
C ARG A 61 9.37 13.49 -5.22
N ILE A 62 10.25 14.16 -4.51
CA ILE A 62 9.99 15.52 -4.00
C ILE A 62 9.98 16.53 -5.13
N GLU A 63 11.08 16.61 -5.89
CA GLU A 63 11.32 17.68 -6.85
C GLU A 63 10.56 17.49 -8.17
N ASP A 64 10.44 16.25 -8.64
CA ASP A 64 9.89 15.96 -9.97
C ASP A 64 8.41 15.52 -9.93
N ILE A 65 7.89 15.17 -8.75
CA ILE A 65 6.53 14.62 -8.65
C ILE A 65 5.66 15.43 -7.68
N ILE A 66 6.01 15.51 -6.38
CA ILE A 66 5.12 16.12 -5.39
C ILE A 66 5.01 17.62 -5.57
N ILE A 67 6.16 18.33 -5.71
CA ILE A 67 6.16 19.77 -5.94
C ILE A 67 5.39 20.14 -7.22
N PRO A 68 5.69 19.53 -8.38
CA PRO A 68 4.93 19.82 -9.60
C PRO A 68 3.44 19.50 -9.49
N ALA A 69 3.03 18.41 -8.80
CA ALA A 69 1.61 18.11 -8.60
C ALA A 69 0.89 19.20 -7.82
N LEU A 70 1.50 19.67 -6.73
CA LEU A 70 0.94 20.75 -5.91
C LEU A 70 0.92 22.08 -6.67
N ASP A 71 1.92 22.34 -7.52
CA ASP A 71 1.97 23.57 -8.34
C ASP A 71 0.88 23.55 -9.41
N ILE A 72 0.64 22.43 -10.10
CA ILE A 72 -0.50 22.28 -11.02
C ILE A 72 -1.83 22.49 -10.27
N MET A 73 -1.98 22.01 -9.04
CA MET A 73 -3.20 22.21 -8.25
C MET A 73 -3.49 23.68 -7.91
N ARG A 74 -2.48 24.54 -7.89
CA ARG A 74 -2.67 25.99 -7.70
C ARG A 74 -3.25 26.65 -8.95
N GLU A 75 -2.91 26.11 -10.13
CA GLU A 75 -3.32 26.65 -11.42
C GLU A 75 -4.66 26.07 -11.90
N ASP A 76 -4.90 24.76 -11.64
CA ASP A 76 -6.08 24.03 -12.07
C ASP A 76 -6.84 23.49 -10.85
N PRO A 77 -8.04 24.01 -10.56
CA PRO A 77 -8.85 23.54 -9.44
C PRO A 77 -9.44 22.13 -9.64
N ASN A 78 -9.43 21.60 -10.86
CA ASN A 78 -9.96 20.27 -11.18
C ASN A 78 -8.87 19.20 -11.18
N PHE A 79 -7.61 19.59 -11.06
CA PHE A 79 -6.51 18.64 -11.03
C PHE A 79 -6.47 17.88 -9.71
N THR A 80 -6.34 16.54 -9.80
CA THR A 80 -6.16 15.63 -8.66
C THR A 80 -4.90 14.81 -8.83
N PHE A 81 -4.27 14.45 -7.72
CA PHE A 81 -3.08 13.59 -7.72
C PHE A 81 -3.02 12.74 -6.45
N GLU A 82 -2.53 11.52 -6.59
CA GLU A 82 -2.38 10.58 -5.48
C GLU A 82 -0.93 10.15 -5.29
N MET A 83 -0.52 10.10 -4.03
CA MET A 83 0.70 9.41 -3.60
C MET A 83 0.35 7.99 -3.18
N GLU A 84 1.18 7.02 -3.52
CA GLU A 84 0.84 5.62 -3.23
C GLU A 84 1.06 5.21 -1.77
N GLN A 85 1.85 5.99 -1.00
CA GLN A 85 2.26 5.60 0.36
C GLN A 85 2.55 6.80 1.26
N THR A 86 2.31 6.62 2.56
CA THR A 86 2.52 7.69 3.55
C THR A 86 4.00 8.10 3.68
N LEU A 87 4.95 7.18 3.50
CA LEU A 87 6.39 7.48 3.57
C LEU A 87 6.79 8.63 2.65
N ASN A 88 6.25 8.66 1.43
CA ASN A 88 6.57 9.72 0.47
C ASN A 88 6.19 11.10 1.00
N LEU A 89 5.04 11.17 1.68
CA LEU A 89 4.59 12.42 2.29
C LEU A 89 5.39 12.77 3.54
N MET A 90 5.81 11.78 4.33
CA MET A 90 6.71 11.98 5.47
C MET A 90 8.03 12.62 5.01
N GLU A 91 8.64 12.05 3.98
CA GLU A 91 9.89 12.55 3.40
C GLU A 91 9.74 13.95 2.80
N PHE A 92 8.62 14.20 2.14
CA PHE A 92 8.31 15.53 1.58
C PHE A 92 8.18 16.57 2.68
N LEU A 93 7.41 16.33 3.73
CA LEU A 93 7.19 17.30 4.80
C LEU A 93 8.38 17.40 5.78
N GLU A 94 9.29 16.45 5.77
CA GLU A 94 10.59 16.60 6.43
C GLU A 94 11.48 17.61 5.67
N ALA A 95 11.47 17.56 4.33
CA ALA A 95 12.23 18.48 3.49
C ALA A 95 11.55 19.86 3.36
N HIS A 96 10.23 19.90 3.32
CA HIS A 96 9.39 21.07 3.08
C HIS A 96 8.29 21.25 4.15
N PRO A 97 8.66 21.47 5.42
CA PRO A 97 7.67 21.61 6.51
C PRO A 97 6.71 22.79 6.32
N GLU A 98 7.12 23.81 5.57
CA GLU A 98 6.31 24.97 5.22
C GLU A 98 5.14 24.66 4.29
N ARG A 99 5.18 23.52 3.59
CA ARG A 99 4.13 23.09 2.66
C ARG A 99 3.00 22.29 3.36
N ARG A 100 3.10 22.08 4.68
CA ARG A 100 2.13 21.25 5.45
C ARG A 100 0.70 21.74 5.32
N ASP A 101 0.48 23.04 5.50
CA ASP A 101 -0.88 23.59 5.46
C ASP A 101 -1.49 23.48 4.05
N GLU A 102 -0.68 23.64 3.01
CA GLU A 102 -1.09 23.41 1.63
C GLU A 102 -1.51 21.95 1.41
N VAL A 103 -0.74 20.98 1.87
CA VAL A 103 -1.08 19.55 1.78
C VAL A 103 -2.43 19.28 2.46
N ILE A 104 -2.65 19.81 3.66
CA ILE A 104 -3.91 19.66 4.39
C ILE A 104 -5.07 20.31 3.62
N GLU A 105 -4.86 21.47 3.04
CA GLU A 105 -5.88 22.18 2.24
C GLU A 105 -6.25 21.36 1.00
N ARG A 106 -5.26 20.91 0.21
CA ARG A 106 -5.50 20.10 -0.99
C ARG A 106 -6.18 18.75 -0.67
N TYR A 107 -5.83 18.16 0.49
CA TYR A 107 -6.53 16.97 0.97
C TYR A 107 -8.01 17.25 1.27
N LYS A 108 -8.30 18.31 2.01
CA LYS A 108 -9.70 18.69 2.35
C LYS A 108 -10.55 19.03 1.12
N GLU A 109 -9.92 19.49 0.06
CA GLU A 109 -10.56 19.69 -1.25
C GLU A 109 -10.78 18.37 -2.00
N GLY A 110 -10.26 17.25 -1.51
CA GLY A 110 -10.31 15.94 -2.18
C GLY A 110 -9.41 15.85 -3.40
N ARG A 111 -8.36 16.68 -3.49
CA ARG A 111 -7.51 16.79 -4.68
C ARG A 111 -6.12 16.19 -4.53
N PHE A 112 -5.58 16.16 -3.33
CA PHE A 112 -4.29 15.52 -3.03
C PHE A 112 -4.51 14.49 -1.92
N VAL A 113 -4.36 13.21 -2.26
CA VAL A 113 -4.56 12.09 -1.35
C VAL A 113 -3.36 11.17 -1.38
N TRP A 114 -3.30 10.20 -0.47
CA TRP A 114 -2.18 9.27 -0.39
C TRP A 114 -2.61 7.92 0.20
N GLY A 115 -1.80 6.89 -0.07
CA GLY A 115 -2.02 5.57 0.51
C GLY A 115 -1.83 5.58 2.03
N ALA A 116 -2.77 4.97 2.72
CA ALA A 116 -2.85 4.95 4.19
C ALA A 116 -1.80 4.05 4.87
N THR A 117 -1.09 3.21 4.10
CA THR A 117 0.02 2.39 4.61
C THR A 117 1.34 3.13 4.55
N TYR A 118 2.28 2.74 5.42
CA TYR A 118 3.60 3.35 5.49
C TYR A 118 4.33 3.23 4.15
N ASN A 119 4.45 2.01 3.61
CA ASN A 119 4.95 1.75 2.26
C ASN A 119 4.23 0.54 1.61
N GLN A 120 4.78 0.00 0.53
CA GLN A 120 4.25 -1.13 -0.24
C GLN A 120 5.10 -2.39 0.00
N PRO A 121 4.73 -3.25 0.98
CA PRO A 121 5.53 -4.40 1.34
C PRO A 121 5.37 -5.58 0.40
N TYR A 122 6.39 -6.44 0.31
CA TYR A 122 6.18 -7.82 -0.07
C TYR A 122 5.39 -8.54 1.02
N GLU A 123 4.10 -8.75 0.78
CA GLU A 123 3.22 -9.38 1.77
C GLU A 123 3.67 -10.80 2.12
N GLY A 124 4.17 -11.57 1.14
CA GLY A 124 4.67 -12.93 1.35
C GLY A 124 6.01 -13.04 2.11
N LEU A 125 6.74 -11.94 2.27
CA LEU A 125 8.01 -11.90 3.01
C LEU A 125 7.88 -11.27 4.40
N ALA A 126 6.80 -10.56 4.65
CA ALA A 126 6.53 -9.90 5.92
C ALA A 126 5.80 -10.85 6.88
N SER A 127 6.06 -10.71 8.18
CA SER A 127 5.22 -11.31 9.20
C SER A 127 3.88 -10.57 9.32
N GLY A 128 2.87 -11.21 9.90
CA GLY A 128 1.57 -10.56 10.12
C GLY A 128 1.70 -9.24 10.87
N GLU A 129 2.53 -9.19 11.92
CA GLU A 129 2.74 -7.97 12.69
C GLU A 129 3.47 -6.88 11.88
N GLN A 130 4.43 -7.23 11.02
CA GLN A 130 5.04 -6.26 10.11
C GLN A 130 4.01 -5.64 9.17
N LEU A 131 3.04 -6.41 8.68
CA LEU A 131 1.94 -5.89 7.86
C LEU A 131 0.99 -5.00 8.67
N VAL A 132 0.67 -5.37 9.90
CA VAL A 132 -0.10 -4.50 10.82
C VAL A 132 0.62 -3.18 11.05
N ARG A 133 1.96 -3.19 11.24
CA ARG A 133 2.76 -1.99 11.44
C ARG A 133 2.80 -1.06 10.22
N GLN A 134 2.65 -1.59 9.01
CA GLN A 134 2.49 -0.75 7.82
C GLN A 134 1.29 0.20 7.95
N ALA A 135 0.13 -0.33 8.32
CA ALA A 135 -1.06 0.49 8.54
C ALA A 135 -0.95 1.34 9.81
N TYR A 136 -0.42 0.77 10.91
CA TYR A 136 -0.30 1.47 12.19
C TYR A 136 0.57 2.73 12.09
N TYR A 137 1.81 2.60 11.58
CA TYR A 137 2.74 3.74 11.51
C TYR A 137 2.31 4.77 10.47
N GLY A 138 1.80 4.36 9.31
CA GLY A 138 1.26 5.29 8.34
C GLY A 138 0.14 6.15 8.93
N ARG A 139 -0.91 5.52 9.42
CA ARG A 139 -2.08 6.22 9.99
C ARG A 139 -1.76 7.00 11.27
N LYS A 140 -0.86 6.49 12.12
CA LYS A 140 -0.42 7.21 13.32
C LYS A 140 0.25 8.52 12.94
N TRP A 141 1.19 8.48 11.99
CA TRP A 141 1.88 9.67 11.54
C TRP A 141 0.94 10.71 10.92
N ILE A 142 0.00 10.27 10.08
CA ILE A 142 -1.02 11.15 9.49
C ILE A 142 -1.79 11.88 10.60
N ARG A 143 -2.32 11.14 11.59
CA ARG A 143 -3.09 11.75 12.68
C ARG A 143 -2.30 12.75 13.53
N GLU A 144 -1.00 12.48 13.74
CA GLU A 144 -0.13 13.33 14.55
C GLU A 144 0.35 14.57 13.79
N ASN A 145 0.47 14.51 12.46
CA ASN A 145 1.08 15.56 11.65
C ASN A 145 0.09 16.30 10.73
N LEU A 146 -1.01 15.68 10.34
CA LEU A 146 -1.98 16.20 9.36
C LEU A 146 -3.41 16.20 9.94
N PRO A 147 -3.73 17.13 10.81
CA PRO A 147 -5.01 17.16 11.50
C PRO A 147 -6.19 17.28 10.52
N GLY A 148 -7.15 16.36 10.65
CA GLY A 148 -8.33 16.29 9.81
C GLY A 148 -8.16 15.50 8.52
N CYS A 149 -6.99 14.90 8.30
CA CYS A 149 -6.76 13.96 7.21
C CYS A 149 -6.94 12.51 7.73
N ASP A 150 -7.66 11.68 6.97
CA ASP A 150 -7.94 10.28 7.34
C ASP A 150 -8.12 9.43 6.08
N ASP A 151 -7.01 9.13 5.41
CA ASP A 151 -7.02 8.32 4.20
C ASP A 151 -7.43 6.88 4.49
N ARG A 152 -8.25 6.28 3.61
CA ARG A 152 -8.83 4.95 3.78
C ARG A 152 -8.55 4.02 2.62
N THR A 153 -7.69 4.43 1.72
CA THR A 153 -7.25 3.65 0.57
C THR A 153 -5.80 3.23 0.76
N ALA A 154 -5.50 1.96 0.57
CA ALA A 154 -4.14 1.45 0.49
C ALA A 154 -3.76 1.18 -0.96
N ASN A 155 -2.50 1.42 -1.29
CA ASN A 155 -1.94 1.14 -2.59
C ASN A 155 -0.79 0.13 -2.47
N ASN A 156 -0.80 -0.88 -3.34
CA ASN A 156 0.31 -1.82 -3.48
C ASN A 156 0.32 -2.32 -4.94
N VAL A 157 0.56 -1.38 -5.87
CA VAL A 157 0.26 -1.60 -7.30
C VAL A 157 1.33 -2.37 -8.06
N ASP A 158 2.60 -2.24 -7.72
CA ASP A 158 3.66 -2.95 -8.44
C ASP A 158 4.10 -4.25 -7.76
N VAL A 159 4.05 -4.34 -6.45
CA VAL A 159 4.57 -5.49 -5.69
C VAL A 159 3.71 -6.72 -5.92
N PRO A 160 4.27 -7.84 -6.43
CA PRO A 160 3.51 -9.08 -6.60
C PRO A 160 3.30 -9.81 -5.29
N GLY A 161 2.30 -10.70 -5.30
CA GLY A 161 1.97 -11.53 -4.16
C GLY A 161 1.06 -10.85 -3.14
N ARG A 162 0.03 -11.60 -2.70
CA ARG A 162 -0.98 -11.12 -1.77
C ARG A 162 -1.27 -12.21 -0.74
N THR A 163 -1.26 -11.82 0.52
CA THR A 163 -1.68 -12.73 1.60
C THR A 163 -3.18 -12.63 1.86
N MET A 164 -3.81 -13.77 2.14
CA MET A 164 -5.22 -13.80 2.54
C MET A 164 -5.53 -13.02 3.82
N GLN A 165 -4.51 -12.64 4.59
CA GLN A 165 -4.69 -11.87 5.81
C GLN A 165 -4.76 -10.36 5.58
N MET A 166 -4.33 -9.87 4.42
CA MET A 166 -4.25 -8.43 4.18
C MET A 166 -5.61 -7.72 4.26
N PRO A 167 -6.71 -8.25 3.72
CA PRO A 167 -8.01 -7.59 3.86
C PRO A 167 -8.42 -7.35 5.31
N GLN A 168 -8.26 -8.34 6.21
CA GLN A 168 -8.59 -8.14 7.63
C GLN A 168 -7.67 -7.13 8.32
N ILE A 169 -6.37 -7.11 7.97
CA ILE A 169 -5.41 -6.15 8.53
C ILE A 169 -5.83 -4.74 8.14
N LEU A 170 -6.13 -4.52 6.87
CA LEU A 170 -6.59 -3.22 6.37
C LEU A 170 -7.93 -2.83 6.99
N ALA A 171 -8.95 -3.69 6.93
CA ALA A 171 -10.28 -3.41 7.47
C ALA A 171 -10.24 -3.07 8.97
N LYS A 172 -9.50 -3.86 9.77
CA LYS A 172 -9.34 -3.62 11.21
C LYS A 172 -8.49 -2.38 11.53
N SER A 173 -7.69 -1.93 10.59
CA SER A 173 -6.98 -0.65 10.67
C SER A 173 -7.81 0.54 10.19
N GLY A 174 -9.06 0.32 9.76
CA GLY A 174 -9.97 1.34 9.25
C GLY A 174 -9.73 1.73 7.79
N ILE A 175 -8.94 0.93 7.05
CA ILE A 175 -8.71 1.08 5.61
C ILE A 175 -9.75 0.21 4.89
N ARG A 176 -10.50 0.80 3.95
CA ARG A 176 -11.64 0.14 3.30
C ARG A 176 -11.35 -0.27 1.86
N ASN A 177 -10.42 0.41 1.23
CA ASN A 177 -10.14 0.29 -0.18
C ASN A 177 -8.70 -0.18 -0.41
N LEU A 178 -8.48 -0.93 -1.49
CA LEU A 178 -7.17 -1.42 -1.87
C LEU A 178 -6.99 -1.31 -3.39
N PHE A 179 -5.95 -0.60 -3.81
CA PHE A 179 -5.48 -0.59 -5.19
C PHE A 179 -4.30 -1.55 -5.33
N VAL A 180 -4.44 -2.50 -6.25
CA VAL A 180 -3.39 -3.47 -6.58
C VAL A 180 -3.25 -3.62 -8.07
N SER A 181 -2.18 -4.24 -8.54
CA SER A 181 -2.09 -4.72 -9.91
C SER A 181 -1.62 -6.18 -9.97
N ARG A 182 -1.22 -6.63 -11.14
CA ARG A 182 -0.76 -8.02 -11.39
C ARG A 182 -1.83 -9.07 -11.10
N MET A 183 -3.09 -8.65 -11.18
CA MET A 183 -4.28 -9.48 -11.17
C MET A 183 -5.12 -9.17 -12.41
N ARG A 184 -6.14 -9.98 -12.70
CA ARG A 184 -7.11 -9.64 -13.76
C ARG A 184 -7.80 -8.32 -13.42
N GLU A 185 -7.88 -7.42 -14.38
CA GLU A 185 -8.58 -6.13 -14.23
C GLU A 185 -10.00 -6.34 -13.70
N GLY A 186 -10.44 -5.49 -12.77
CA GLY A 186 -11.78 -5.56 -12.21
C GLY A 186 -11.91 -4.89 -10.85
N LEU A 187 -13.14 -5.02 -10.33
CA LEU A 187 -13.53 -4.60 -8.98
C LEU A 187 -13.91 -5.85 -8.18
N TYR A 188 -13.37 -5.97 -7.00
CA TYR A 188 -13.47 -7.17 -6.18
C TYR A 188 -13.79 -6.83 -4.72
N ASP A 189 -14.63 -7.64 -4.10
CA ASP A 189 -14.67 -7.78 -2.65
C ASP A 189 -13.67 -8.87 -2.25
N TRP A 190 -12.54 -8.47 -1.68
CA TRP A 190 -11.53 -9.42 -1.25
C TRP A 190 -11.70 -9.76 0.23
N TYR A 191 -11.93 -11.04 0.49
CA TYR A 191 -12.24 -11.56 1.83
C TYR A 191 -11.03 -12.22 2.50
N SER A 192 -10.91 -11.98 3.80
CA SER A 192 -10.05 -12.72 4.72
C SER A 192 -10.83 -13.86 5.42
N PRO A 193 -10.13 -14.84 6.01
CA PRO A 193 -10.78 -15.99 6.67
C PRO A 193 -11.71 -15.62 7.83
N ASP A 194 -11.57 -14.45 8.43
CA ASP A 194 -12.45 -13.95 9.50
C ASP A 194 -13.73 -13.26 8.99
N GLY A 195 -13.93 -13.23 7.67
CA GLY A 195 -15.06 -12.57 7.03
C GLY A 195 -14.87 -11.07 6.78
N SER A 196 -13.76 -10.47 7.20
CA SER A 196 -13.43 -9.09 6.83
C SER A 196 -13.16 -8.98 5.34
N SER A 197 -13.59 -7.88 4.71
CA SER A 197 -13.32 -7.60 3.30
C SER A 197 -12.85 -6.17 3.09
N VAL A 198 -12.23 -5.95 1.93
CA VAL A 198 -11.91 -4.63 1.39
C VAL A 198 -12.31 -4.57 -0.07
N LEU A 199 -12.85 -3.42 -0.49
CA LEU A 199 -13.11 -3.16 -1.90
C LEU A 199 -11.77 -2.98 -2.62
N THR A 200 -11.52 -3.84 -3.59
CA THR A 200 -10.25 -3.89 -4.31
C THR A 200 -10.45 -3.55 -5.78
N TYR A 201 -9.68 -2.59 -6.27
CA TYR A 201 -9.56 -2.28 -7.70
C TYR A 201 -8.20 -2.72 -8.23
N THR A 202 -8.21 -3.30 -9.40
CA THR A 202 -7.00 -3.59 -10.16
C THR A 202 -7.14 -3.19 -11.63
N PRO A 203 -6.19 -2.42 -12.18
CA PRO A 203 -6.14 -2.11 -13.61
C PRO A 203 -5.59 -3.28 -14.45
N GLY A 204 -5.31 -4.42 -13.82
CA GLY A 204 -4.55 -5.52 -14.42
C GLY A 204 -3.04 -5.30 -14.29
N ASN A 205 -2.49 -4.49 -15.14
CA ASN A 205 -1.12 -3.99 -15.04
C ASN A 205 -1.12 -2.48 -14.83
N TYR A 206 -0.48 -1.99 -13.78
CA TYR A 206 -0.44 -0.56 -13.46
C TYR A 206 0.22 0.30 -14.55
N GLY A 207 1.14 -0.28 -15.32
CA GLY A 207 1.84 0.41 -16.40
C GLY A 207 1.05 0.52 -17.71
N TRP A 208 -0.12 -0.14 -17.88
CA TRP A 208 -0.84 -0.07 -19.15
C TRP A 208 -1.28 1.35 -19.49
N ALA A 209 -1.63 2.13 -18.49
CA ALA A 209 -2.07 3.50 -18.69
C ALA A 209 -0.93 4.44 -19.11
N THR A 210 0.33 4.07 -18.91
CA THR A 210 1.49 4.83 -19.42
C THR A 210 1.48 4.95 -20.93
N LEU A 211 1.04 3.88 -21.62
CA LEU A 211 0.83 3.94 -23.07
C LEU A 211 -0.30 4.90 -23.43
N MET A 212 -1.33 5.00 -22.57
CA MET A 212 -2.42 5.95 -22.73
C MET A 212 -1.96 7.39 -22.47
N TRP A 213 -1.04 7.61 -21.52
CA TRP A 213 -0.50 8.91 -21.15
C TRP A 213 -0.03 9.72 -22.36
N LYS A 214 0.79 9.12 -23.21
CA LYS A 214 1.29 9.77 -24.44
C LYS A 214 0.20 10.14 -25.42
N PHE A 215 -0.99 9.55 -25.32
CA PHE A 215 -2.12 9.84 -26.19
C PHE A 215 -3.01 10.94 -25.62
N PHE A 216 -3.18 10.97 -24.30
CA PHE A 216 -3.86 12.06 -23.62
C PHE A 216 -3.17 13.41 -23.75
N GLU A 217 -1.85 13.43 -23.90
CA GLU A 217 -1.09 14.66 -24.13
C GLU A 217 -1.30 15.26 -25.53
N LYS A 218 -1.92 14.51 -26.45
CA LYS A 218 -2.08 14.95 -27.83
C LYS A 218 -3.37 15.73 -28.03
N ASP A 219 -4.49 15.07 -27.94
CA ASP A 219 -5.81 15.62 -28.22
C ASP A 219 -6.92 14.67 -27.75
N ALA A 220 -8.16 15.18 -27.68
CA ALA A 220 -9.32 14.42 -27.28
C ALA A 220 -9.66 13.29 -28.26
N VAL A 221 -9.38 13.45 -29.55
CA VAL A 221 -9.68 12.43 -30.58
C VAL A 221 -8.83 11.19 -30.34
N THR A 222 -7.54 11.39 -30.14
CA THR A 222 -6.61 10.31 -29.82
C THR A 222 -7.02 9.61 -28.51
N ALA A 223 -7.47 10.37 -27.51
CA ALA A 223 -7.99 9.82 -26.28
C ALA A 223 -9.27 8.98 -26.51
N PHE A 224 -10.21 9.43 -27.34
CA PHE A 224 -11.39 8.65 -27.74
C PHE A 224 -11.01 7.31 -28.38
N GLU A 225 -10.11 7.34 -29.35
CA GLU A 225 -9.68 6.13 -30.07
C GLU A 225 -9.06 5.08 -29.13
N ARG A 226 -8.38 5.51 -28.07
CA ARG A 226 -7.68 4.63 -27.13
C ARG A 226 -8.56 4.14 -26.01
N LEU A 227 -9.43 4.96 -25.47
CA LEU A 227 -10.30 4.59 -24.36
C LEU A 227 -11.51 3.79 -24.79
N HIS A 228 -12.04 4.03 -25.99
CA HIS A 228 -13.24 3.36 -26.46
C HIS A 228 -13.15 1.82 -26.46
N PRO A 229 -12.13 1.18 -27.07
CA PRO A 229 -12.05 -0.29 -27.05
C PRO A 229 -11.96 -0.84 -25.63
N ARG A 230 -11.28 -0.12 -24.75
CA ARG A 230 -11.08 -0.55 -23.37
C ARG A 230 -12.37 -0.48 -22.56
N SER A 231 -13.06 0.66 -22.60
CA SER A 231 -14.35 0.81 -21.93
C SER A 231 -15.41 -0.14 -22.49
N ARG A 232 -15.44 -0.36 -23.81
CA ARG A 232 -16.37 -1.33 -24.43
C ARG A 232 -16.17 -2.75 -23.92
N LEU A 233 -14.92 -3.17 -23.71
CA LEU A 233 -14.61 -4.48 -23.16
C LEU A 233 -15.26 -4.70 -21.77
N TRP A 234 -15.36 -3.64 -20.97
CA TRP A 234 -15.90 -3.70 -19.62
C TRP A 234 -17.39 -3.39 -19.49
N SER A 235 -18.02 -2.94 -20.58
CA SER A 235 -19.42 -2.53 -20.58
C SER A 235 -20.37 -3.60 -20.05
N ASP A 236 -20.24 -4.83 -20.51
CA ASP A 236 -21.14 -5.93 -20.09
C ASP A 236 -20.83 -6.42 -18.68
N TYR A 237 -19.56 -6.37 -18.26
CA TYR A 237 -19.15 -6.68 -16.89
C TYR A 237 -19.81 -5.73 -15.88
N PHE A 238 -19.73 -4.42 -16.11
CA PHE A 238 -20.33 -3.41 -15.23
C PHE A 238 -21.86 -3.51 -15.23
N ARG A 239 -22.46 -3.62 -16.40
CA ARG A 239 -23.92 -3.73 -16.55
C ARG A 239 -24.47 -4.96 -15.83
N SER A 240 -23.89 -6.13 -16.06
CA SER A 240 -24.38 -7.38 -15.49
C SER A 240 -24.26 -7.46 -13.97
N ARG A 241 -23.36 -6.66 -13.39
CA ARG A 241 -23.11 -6.58 -11.96
C ARG A 241 -23.76 -5.37 -11.28
N HIS A 242 -24.56 -4.62 -12.00
CA HIS A 242 -25.20 -3.39 -11.52
C HIS A 242 -24.20 -2.35 -10.97
N ILE A 243 -22.95 -2.39 -11.42
CA ILE A 243 -21.94 -1.40 -11.06
C ILE A 243 -22.23 -0.12 -11.83
N PRO A 244 -22.31 1.05 -11.18
CA PRO A 244 -22.56 2.32 -11.88
C PRO A 244 -21.55 2.57 -13.02
N PRO A 245 -21.94 3.29 -14.10
CA PRO A 245 -21.13 3.45 -15.31
C PRO A 245 -19.97 4.45 -15.11
N HIS A 246 -19.12 4.18 -14.14
CA HIS A 246 -17.89 4.90 -13.86
C HIS A 246 -16.68 4.01 -14.19
N TYR A 247 -15.86 4.44 -15.14
CA TYR A 247 -14.68 3.68 -15.56
C TYR A 247 -13.39 4.37 -15.13
N ALA A 248 -12.52 3.66 -14.42
CA ALA A 248 -11.27 4.21 -13.95
C ALA A 248 -10.11 3.96 -14.93
N VAL A 249 -9.28 4.95 -15.10
CA VAL A 249 -7.98 4.90 -15.77
C VAL A 249 -6.92 5.28 -14.74
N LEU A 250 -6.33 4.28 -14.10
CA LEU A 250 -5.22 4.51 -13.17
C LEU A 250 -3.94 4.79 -13.95
N MET A 251 -3.42 5.98 -13.78
CA MET A 251 -2.18 6.44 -14.39
C MET A 251 -1.06 6.45 -13.34
N SER A 252 -0.59 5.26 -13.00
CA SER A 252 0.51 5.05 -12.07
C SER A 252 1.56 4.19 -12.76
N CYS A 253 2.69 4.77 -13.13
CA CYS A 253 3.86 4.05 -13.63
C CYS A 253 5.10 4.60 -12.94
N ASP A 254 6.22 3.86 -13.06
CA ASP A 254 7.47 4.19 -12.40
C ASP A 254 7.87 5.64 -12.63
N ALA A 255 8.02 6.40 -11.55
CA ALA A 255 8.44 7.80 -11.53
C ALA A 255 7.69 8.71 -12.53
N THR A 256 6.42 8.42 -12.79
CA THR A 256 5.60 9.20 -13.72
C THR A 256 5.36 10.60 -13.16
N LYS A 257 5.75 11.62 -13.93
CA LYS A 257 5.54 13.01 -13.55
C LYS A 257 4.07 13.42 -13.72
N PRO A 258 3.54 14.29 -12.86
CA PRO A 258 2.17 14.81 -13.01
C PRO A 258 2.03 15.62 -14.28
N VAL A 259 0.87 15.52 -14.93
CA VAL A 259 0.57 16.23 -16.18
C VAL A 259 -0.81 16.89 -16.07
N ASN A 260 -0.90 18.16 -16.44
CA ASN A 260 -2.19 18.83 -16.53
C ASN A 260 -2.92 18.42 -17.81
N PHE A 261 -3.97 17.60 -17.68
CA PHE A 261 -4.83 17.16 -18.77
C PHE A 261 -6.03 18.07 -19.01
N ALA A 262 -6.17 19.20 -18.32
CA ALA A 262 -7.33 20.09 -18.50
C ALA A 262 -7.64 20.41 -19.96
N PRO A 263 -6.67 20.73 -20.84
CA PRO A 263 -6.98 21.03 -22.25
C PRO A 263 -7.67 19.88 -22.98
N VAL A 264 -7.24 18.65 -22.73
CA VAL A 264 -7.83 17.45 -23.35
C VAL A 264 -9.18 17.10 -22.73
N ILE A 265 -9.31 17.24 -21.41
CA ILE A 265 -10.55 17.01 -20.68
C ILE A 265 -11.61 18.01 -21.12
N ASP A 266 -11.29 19.29 -21.24
CA ASP A 266 -12.20 20.34 -21.68
C ASP A 266 -12.66 20.13 -23.13
N GLU A 267 -11.73 19.78 -24.01
CA GLU A 267 -12.05 19.46 -25.39
C GLU A 267 -12.95 18.23 -25.49
N TRP A 268 -12.61 17.16 -24.75
CA TRP A 268 -13.43 15.93 -24.67
C TRP A 268 -14.87 16.25 -24.23
N ASN A 269 -15.00 16.94 -23.09
CA ASN A 269 -16.31 17.23 -22.51
C ASN A 269 -17.12 18.17 -23.42
N ARG A 270 -16.47 19.14 -24.06
CA ARG A 270 -17.11 20.00 -25.05
C ARG A 270 -17.61 19.19 -26.27
N ILE A 271 -16.83 18.22 -26.74
CA ILE A 271 -17.26 17.31 -27.82
C ILE A 271 -18.45 16.48 -27.37
N ALA A 272 -18.40 15.94 -26.12
CA ALA A 272 -19.49 15.16 -25.56
C ALA A 272 -20.80 15.96 -25.42
N GLU A 273 -20.72 17.27 -25.15
CA GLU A 273 -21.89 18.16 -25.10
C GLU A 273 -22.50 18.46 -26.47
N LEU A 274 -21.65 18.57 -27.48
CA LEU A 274 -22.07 18.92 -28.87
C LEU A 274 -22.41 17.70 -29.71
N ALA A 275 -22.05 16.49 -29.22
CA ALA A 275 -22.27 15.27 -29.98
C ALA A 275 -23.76 14.90 -30.04
N GLU A 276 -24.22 14.45 -31.20
CA GLU A 276 -25.57 13.87 -31.38
C GLU A 276 -25.68 12.47 -30.76
N VAL A 277 -24.56 11.91 -30.28
CA VAL A 277 -24.47 10.61 -29.61
C VAL A 277 -24.05 10.79 -28.17
N GLU A 278 -24.52 9.88 -27.32
CA GLU A 278 -24.17 9.87 -25.89
C GLU A 278 -22.72 9.41 -25.70
N LEU A 279 -21.90 10.27 -25.14
CA LEU A 279 -20.48 10.03 -24.85
C LEU A 279 -20.22 10.18 -23.36
N PRO A 280 -19.35 9.35 -22.78
CA PRO A 280 -18.98 9.49 -21.36
C PRO A 280 -18.30 10.84 -21.11
N ARG A 281 -18.48 11.37 -19.91
CA ARG A 281 -17.69 12.51 -19.42
C ARG A 281 -16.29 12.05 -19.06
N LEU A 282 -15.33 12.96 -19.14
CA LEU A 282 -13.96 12.74 -18.71
C LEU A 282 -13.61 13.70 -17.57
N LYS A 283 -13.00 13.22 -16.51
CA LYS A 283 -12.55 14.07 -15.38
C LYS A 283 -11.34 13.49 -14.66
N CYS A 284 -10.57 14.34 -13.98
CA CYS A 284 -9.65 13.89 -12.94
C CYS A 284 -10.43 13.49 -11.69
N SER A 285 -9.95 12.46 -11.00
CA SER A 285 -10.55 11.95 -9.77
C SER A 285 -9.48 11.31 -8.90
N THR A 286 -9.80 11.15 -7.63
CA THR A 286 -9.02 10.29 -6.73
C THR A 286 -9.58 8.87 -6.70
N ALA A 287 -8.78 7.92 -6.24
CA ALA A 287 -9.20 6.54 -6.03
C ALA A 287 -10.40 6.45 -5.08
N GLU A 288 -10.38 7.21 -3.99
CA GLU A 288 -11.46 7.21 -3.00
C GLU A 288 -12.76 7.76 -3.59
N GLU A 289 -12.69 8.85 -4.37
CA GLU A 289 -13.86 9.38 -5.09
C GLU A 289 -14.44 8.35 -6.06
N TYR A 290 -13.58 7.72 -6.87
CA TYR A 290 -14.02 6.71 -7.83
C TYR A 290 -14.69 5.51 -7.14
N LEU A 291 -14.05 4.96 -6.12
CA LEU A 291 -14.57 3.79 -5.42
C LEU A 291 -15.89 4.10 -4.70
N ALA A 292 -16.04 5.29 -4.12
CA ALA A 292 -17.30 5.71 -3.51
C ALA A 292 -18.46 5.79 -4.53
N LEU A 293 -18.18 6.06 -5.80
CA LEU A 293 -19.19 6.12 -6.85
C LEU A 293 -19.62 4.73 -7.37
N VAL A 294 -18.74 3.74 -7.31
CA VAL A 294 -19.03 2.37 -7.78
C VAL A 294 -19.49 1.44 -6.66
N ASP A 295 -19.18 1.76 -5.41
CA ASP A 295 -19.58 0.99 -4.23
C ASP A 295 -21.01 1.37 -3.79
N THR A 296 -21.98 0.84 -4.50
CA THR A 296 -23.40 1.07 -4.18
C THR A 296 -24.05 -0.22 -3.68
N PRO A 297 -25.19 -0.11 -2.94
CA PRO A 297 -25.87 -1.30 -2.43
C PRO A 297 -26.32 -2.30 -3.49
N GLU A 298 -26.51 -1.85 -4.73
CA GLU A 298 -26.92 -2.66 -5.87
C GLU A 298 -25.75 -3.31 -6.59
N ALA A 299 -24.54 -2.76 -6.44
CA ALA A 299 -23.33 -3.25 -7.10
C ALA A 299 -22.94 -4.64 -6.57
N GLN A 300 -22.67 -5.55 -7.48
CA GLN A 300 -22.29 -6.92 -7.18
C GLN A 300 -20.83 -7.12 -7.56
N MET A 301 -19.92 -6.83 -6.64
CA MET A 301 -18.50 -7.02 -6.88
C MET A 301 -18.18 -8.50 -7.03
N GLU A 302 -17.11 -8.82 -7.73
CA GLU A 302 -16.61 -10.18 -7.81
C GLU A 302 -15.89 -10.55 -6.51
N GLU A 303 -16.25 -11.67 -5.91
CA GLU A 303 -15.62 -12.12 -4.66
C GLU A 303 -14.25 -12.75 -4.92
N VAL A 304 -13.27 -12.36 -4.13
CA VAL A 304 -11.94 -12.96 -4.10
C VAL A 304 -11.69 -13.52 -2.71
N VAL A 305 -11.34 -14.80 -2.65
CA VAL A 305 -10.99 -15.51 -1.42
C VAL A 305 -9.63 -16.16 -1.61
N GLY A 306 -8.83 -16.15 -0.56
CA GLY A 306 -7.54 -16.82 -0.53
C GLY A 306 -6.36 -15.95 -0.99
N GLU A 307 -5.21 -16.59 -1.05
CA GLU A 307 -3.95 -15.95 -1.41
C GLU A 307 -3.79 -15.77 -2.92
N ARG A 308 -2.91 -14.84 -3.27
CA ARG A 308 -2.34 -14.69 -4.60
C ARG A 308 -0.82 -14.80 -4.46
N PRO A 309 -0.30 -16.02 -4.25
CA PRO A 309 1.12 -16.21 -4.04
C PRO A 309 1.85 -15.87 -5.32
N ASP A 310 2.72 -14.90 -5.23
CA ASP A 310 3.67 -14.53 -6.26
C ASP A 310 4.83 -13.81 -5.58
N LEU A 311 5.99 -13.90 -6.18
CA LEU A 311 7.17 -13.22 -5.70
C LEU A 311 8.22 -13.20 -6.81
N TRP A 312 8.90 -12.09 -6.96
CA TRP A 312 9.99 -12.03 -7.93
C TRP A 312 11.15 -12.92 -7.51
N LEU A 313 11.54 -13.81 -8.41
CA LEU A 313 12.52 -14.86 -8.15
C LEU A 313 13.88 -14.32 -7.67
N TYR A 314 14.31 -13.16 -8.14
CA TYR A 314 15.59 -12.58 -7.77
C TYR A 314 15.67 -12.23 -6.26
N ILE A 315 14.54 -11.92 -5.61
CA ILE A 315 14.48 -11.61 -4.17
C ILE A 315 14.77 -12.84 -3.31
N HIS A 316 14.40 -14.02 -3.81
CA HIS A 316 14.70 -15.29 -3.12
C HIS A 316 16.12 -15.82 -3.38
N GLY A 317 16.85 -15.16 -4.26
CA GLY A 317 18.18 -15.59 -4.63
C GLY A 317 19.20 -15.48 -3.49
N PRO A 318 20.35 -16.11 -3.64
CA PRO A 318 21.43 -16.05 -2.64
C PRO A 318 21.90 -14.62 -2.34
N ALA A 319 21.75 -13.71 -3.30
CA ALA A 319 22.17 -12.31 -3.15
C ALA A 319 21.43 -11.58 -2.00
N HIS A 320 20.17 -11.91 -1.75
CA HIS A 320 19.33 -11.25 -0.75
C HIS A 320 19.00 -12.15 0.46
N TYR A 321 19.70 -13.26 0.60
CA TYR A 321 19.45 -14.23 1.68
C TYR A 321 19.57 -13.58 3.07
N GLN A 322 20.61 -12.80 3.30
CA GLN A 322 20.86 -12.17 4.60
C GLN A 322 19.78 -11.14 4.96
N GLN A 323 19.36 -10.33 3.99
CA GLN A 323 18.30 -9.35 4.16
C GLN A 323 16.96 -10.04 4.46
N THR A 324 16.64 -11.08 3.71
CA THR A 324 15.42 -11.87 3.92
C THR A 324 15.38 -12.55 5.29
N VAL A 325 16.50 -13.12 5.73
CA VAL A 325 16.63 -13.73 7.06
C VAL A 325 16.47 -12.68 8.15
N ALA A 326 17.17 -11.54 8.04
CA ALA A 326 17.07 -10.46 9.02
C ALA A 326 15.63 -9.92 9.13
N LYS A 327 14.92 -9.77 8.00
CA LYS A 327 13.51 -9.36 7.97
C LYS A 327 12.60 -10.35 8.72
N ARG A 328 12.78 -11.64 8.46
CA ARG A 328 12.00 -12.70 9.12
C ARG A 328 12.32 -12.81 10.60
N GLU A 329 13.60 -12.74 10.99
CA GLU A 329 14.01 -12.73 12.40
C GLU A 329 13.41 -11.52 13.14
N ALA A 330 13.49 -10.31 12.56
CA ALA A 330 12.87 -9.12 13.14
C ALA A 330 11.36 -9.29 13.34
N GLY A 331 10.66 -9.89 12.35
CA GLY A 331 9.23 -10.16 12.42
C GLY A 331 8.80 -11.15 13.52
N VAL A 332 9.72 -11.94 14.05
CA VAL A 332 9.50 -12.84 15.20
C VAL A 332 9.98 -12.20 16.52
N LEU A 333 11.16 -11.60 16.49
CA LEU A 333 11.80 -11.05 17.70
C LEU A 333 11.05 -9.83 18.25
N LEU A 334 10.57 -8.94 17.40
CA LEU A 334 9.93 -7.70 17.84
C LEU A 334 8.61 -7.94 18.59
N PRO A 335 7.66 -8.76 18.09
CA PRO A 335 6.44 -9.07 18.83
C PRO A 335 6.73 -9.75 20.17
N ALA A 336 7.68 -10.71 20.20
CA ALA A 336 8.09 -11.37 21.43
C ALA A 336 8.72 -10.39 22.41
N ALA A 337 9.58 -9.48 21.94
CA ALA A 337 10.19 -8.44 22.77
C ALA A 337 9.15 -7.50 23.38
N GLU A 338 8.15 -7.05 22.60
CA GLU A 338 7.05 -6.22 23.09
C GLU A 338 6.23 -6.97 24.16
N LEU A 339 5.88 -8.22 23.90
CA LEU A 339 5.12 -9.05 24.82
C LEU A 339 5.84 -9.18 26.17
N PHE A 340 7.09 -9.64 26.16
CA PHE A 340 7.83 -9.86 27.41
C PHE A 340 8.24 -8.55 28.10
N THR A 341 8.41 -7.46 27.36
CA THR A 341 8.58 -6.13 27.95
C THR A 341 7.30 -5.70 28.68
N ALA A 342 6.13 -5.91 28.09
CA ALA A 342 4.85 -5.61 28.71
C ALA A 342 4.61 -6.47 29.97
N VAL A 343 4.93 -7.77 29.89
CA VAL A 343 4.84 -8.67 31.05
C VAL A 343 5.73 -8.17 32.19
N ASN A 344 6.99 -7.82 31.91
CA ASN A 344 7.88 -7.27 32.92
C ASN A 344 7.34 -6.02 33.57
N ASN A 345 7.00 -5.05 32.75
CA ASN A 345 6.71 -3.70 33.24
C ASN A 345 5.35 -3.65 33.92
N VAL A 346 4.34 -4.26 33.34
CA VAL A 346 2.96 -4.19 33.84
C VAL A 346 2.69 -5.25 34.89
N CYS A 347 3.01 -6.51 34.60
CA CYS A 347 2.60 -7.62 35.47
C CYS A 347 3.57 -7.83 36.65
N LEU A 348 4.85 -7.56 36.46
CA LEU A 348 5.88 -7.85 37.48
C LEU A 348 6.35 -6.60 38.24
N ASP A 349 6.58 -5.51 37.58
CA ASP A 349 7.11 -4.27 38.18
C ASP A 349 6.02 -3.26 38.52
N GLY A 350 4.82 -3.38 37.90
CA GLY A 350 3.76 -2.39 38.02
C GLY A 350 4.15 -1.02 37.50
N SER A 351 5.16 -0.97 36.60
CA SER A 351 5.65 0.25 35.97
C SER A 351 5.23 0.33 34.52
N TRP A 352 5.12 1.57 34.01
CA TRP A 352 4.87 1.81 32.60
C TRP A 352 6.12 2.30 31.84
N ASP A 353 7.28 1.95 32.35
CA ASP A 353 8.56 2.28 31.70
C ASP A 353 8.75 1.39 30.47
N TYR A 354 8.09 1.77 29.38
CA TYR A 354 8.16 1.07 28.11
C TYR A 354 9.16 1.79 27.19
N PRO A 355 10.20 1.10 26.66
CA PRO A 355 11.23 1.72 25.82
C PRO A 355 10.70 2.02 24.40
N ARG A 356 9.72 2.90 24.31
CA ARG A 356 8.98 3.23 23.08
C ARG A 356 9.92 3.61 21.96
N ALA A 357 10.88 4.51 22.20
CA ALA A 357 11.77 5.00 21.13
C ALA A 357 12.62 3.88 20.51
N ALA A 358 13.03 2.88 21.32
CA ALA A 358 13.77 1.73 20.81
C ALA A 358 12.89 0.82 19.97
N PHE A 359 11.65 0.56 20.40
CA PHE A 359 10.69 -0.21 19.63
C PHE A 359 10.26 0.52 18.34
N ASP A 360 9.95 1.81 18.41
CA ASP A 360 9.59 2.59 17.22
C ASP A 360 10.74 2.57 16.20
N ARG A 361 11.97 2.75 16.64
CA ARG A 361 13.15 2.64 15.77
C ARG A 361 13.29 1.25 15.16
N ALA A 362 13.11 0.20 15.93
CA ALA A 362 13.25 -1.18 15.45
C ALA A 362 12.13 -1.55 14.47
N TRP A 363 10.89 -1.17 14.77
CA TRP A 363 9.76 -1.39 13.86
C TRP A 363 9.92 -0.63 12.55
N MET A 364 10.24 0.67 12.61
CA MET A 364 10.46 1.48 11.41
C MET A 364 11.57 0.88 10.54
N ALA A 365 12.68 0.46 11.15
CA ALA A 365 13.77 -0.21 10.44
C ALA A 365 13.34 -1.55 9.81
N SER A 366 12.39 -2.27 10.43
CA SER A 366 11.86 -3.55 9.93
C SER A 366 10.92 -3.40 8.74
N ILE A 367 10.16 -2.29 8.68
CA ILE A 367 9.14 -2.07 7.64
C ILE A 367 9.60 -1.09 6.54
N TYR A 368 10.69 -0.37 6.73
CA TYR A 368 11.23 0.57 5.75
C TYR A 368 11.62 -0.11 4.42
N PRO A 369 12.39 -1.23 4.43
CA PRO A 369 12.70 -1.90 3.18
C PRO A 369 11.46 -2.49 2.50
N ASP A 370 11.21 -2.03 1.29
CA ASP A 370 10.14 -2.52 0.42
C ASP A 370 10.66 -3.55 -0.62
N HIS A 371 10.25 -3.43 -1.87
CA HIS A 371 10.64 -4.29 -2.97
C HIS A 371 11.90 -3.82 -3.72
N GLY A 372 12.59 -2.79 -3.24
CA GLY A 372 13.73 -2.16 -3.95
C GLY A 372 15.04 -2.95 -3.94
N LEU A 373 15.09 -4.15 -3.36
CA LEU A 373 16.29 -5.00 -3.39
C LEU A 373 16.65 -5.40 -4.83
N GLY A 374 17.93 -5.26 -5.18
CA GLY A 374 18.46 -5.69 -6.49
C GLY A 374 18.20 -4.75 -7.67
N GLY A 375 17.67 -3.55 -7.43
CA GLY A 375 17.46 -2.54 -8.46
C GLY A 375 18.75 -1.90 -8.98
N LYS A 376 18.63 -0.80 -9.70
CA LYS A 376 19.78 -0.01 -10.15
C LYS A 376 20.60 0.43 -8.94
N ASN A 377 21.92 0.36 -9.03
CA ASN A 377 22.81 0.56 -7.87
C ASN A 377 22.53 -0.42 -6.71
N GLY A 378 22.13 -1.66 -7.05
CA GLY A 378 21.66 -2.67 -6.12
C GLY A 378 22.59 -2.92 -4.94
N GLU A 379 23.94 -2.91 -5.16
CA GLU A 379 24.90 -3.08 -4.06
C GLU A 379 24.76 -2.00 -2.96
N ILE A 380 24.45 -0.76 -3.33
CA ILE A 380 24.24 0.33 -2.38
C ILE A 380 22.89 0.16 -1.69
N THR A 381 21.84 -0.09 -2.44
CA THR A 381 20.48 -0.28 -1.92
C THR A 381 20.39 -1.50 -1.01
N ASP A 382 20.93 -2.64 -1.44
CA ASP A 382 20.92 -3.89 -0.67
C ASP A 382 21.66 -3.73 0.67
N ARG A 383 22.75 -2.95 0.68
CA ARG A 383 23.46 -2.61 1.92
C ARG A 383 22.58 -1.74 2.83
N ILE A 384 22.00 -0.64 2.32
CA ILE A 384 21.15 0.26 3.11
C ILE A 384 19.96 -0.51 3.70
N PHE A 385 19.30 -1.33 2.91
CA PHE A 385 18.18 -2.14 3.37
C PHE A 385 18.63 -3.24 4.34
N GLY A 386 19.79 -3.86 4.06
CA GLY A 386 20.39 -4.86 4.95
C GLY A 386 20.77 -4.28 6.32
N ASP A 387 21.35 -3.09 6.32
CA ASP A 387 21.70 -2.37 7.57
C ASP A 387 20.43 -2.03 8.36
N SER A 388 19.39 -1.54 7.71
CA SER A 388 18.09 -1.27 8.32
C SER A 388 17.49 -2.52 8.97
N LEU A 389 17.43 -3.63 8.24
CA LEU A 389 16.90 -4.90 8.73
C LEU A 389 17.75 -5.49 9.85
N SER A 390 19.06 -5.28 9.80
CA SER A 390 19.98 -5.69 10.86
C SER A 390 19.74 -4.89 12.15
N VAL A 391 19.53 -3.58 12.04
CA VAL A 391 19.12 -2.74 13.19
C VAL A 391 17.82 -3.25 13.80
N ALA A 392 16.82 -3.58 13.01
CA ALA A 392 15.54 -4.12 13.49
C ALA A 392 15.72 -5.44 14.25
N ARG A 393 16.46 -6.38 13.66
CA ARG A 393 16.76 -7.69 14.24
C ARG A 393 17.54 -7.54 15.57
N ASP A 394 18.62 -6.75 15.56
CA ASP A 394 19.55 -6.67 16.69
C ASP A 394 18.96 -5.91 17.86
N LEU A 395 18.19 -4.85 17.61
CA LEU A 395 17.39 -4.19 18.64
C LEU A 395 16.30 -5.11 19.19
N GLY A 396 15.57 -5.82 18.31
CA GLY A 396 14.57 -6.79 18.74
C GLY A 396 15.16 -7.88 19.64
N ARG A 397 16.30 -8.43 19.27
CA ARG A 397 17.04 -9.41 20.09
C ARG A 397 17.48 -8.83 21.42
N SER A 398 18.07 -7.65 21.42
CA SER A 398 18.54 -6.99 22.64
C SER A 398 17.40 -6.70 23.62
N LEU A 399 16.28 -6.19 23.12
CA LEU A 399 15.09 -5.89 23.92
C LEU A 399 14.46 -7.17 24.48
N LEU A 400 14.38 -8.22 23.66
CA LEU A 400 13.89 -9.53 24.08
C LEU A 400 14.77 -10.12 25.17
N ASP A 401 16.09 -10.21 24.93
CA ASP A 401 17.04 -10.76 25.88
C ASP A 401 17.01 -10.02 27.21
N ALA A 402 16.93 -8.69 27.21
CA ALA A 402 16.83 -7.90 28.42
C ALA A 402 15.54 -8.22 29.21
N SER A 403 14.41 -8.38 28.50
CA SER A 403 13.13 -8.70 29.13
C SER A 403 13.09 -10.13 29.68
N LEU A 404 13.61 -11.10 28.92
CA LEU A 404 13.65 -12.49 29.35
C LEU A 404 14.58 -12.68 30.58
N ARG A 405 15.73 -12.00 30.62
CA ARG A 405 16.64 -12.02 31.80
C ARG A 405 15.95 -11.47 33.04
N LYS A 406 15.29 -10.33 32.96
CA LYS A 406 14.53 -9.75 34.08
C LYS A 406 13.48 -10.71 34.64
N ILE A 407 12.82 -11.50 33.80
CA ILE A 407 11.84 -12.50 34.21
C ILE A 407 12.57 -13.70 34.85
N ALA A 408 13.64 -14.20 34.20
CA ALA A 408 14.41 -15.33 34.68
C ALA A 408 15.02 -15.08 36.05
N ASP A 409 15.55 -13.87 36.31
CA ASP A 409 16.15 -13.47 37.60
C ASP A 409 15.15 -13.53 38.77
N ARG A 410 13.84 -13.59 38.49
CA ARG A 410 12.78 -13.75 39.51
C ARG A 410 12.45 -15.20 39.83
N VAL A 411 12.91 -16.13 38.99
CA VAL A 411 12.68 -17.56 39.20
C VAL A 411 13.72 -18.05 40.21
N PRO A 412 13.30 -18.73 41.31
CA PRO A 412 14.25 -19.26 42.30
C PRO A 412 15.30 -20.15 41.64
N GLU A 413 16.55 -19.86 41.94
CA GLU A 413 17.68 -20.59 41.39
C GLU A 413 17.68 -22.03 41.91
N GLN A 414 17.61 -23.00 41.02
CA GLN A 414 17.81 -24.42 41.31
C GLN A 414 18.87 -24.95 40.34
N ALA A 415 19.89 -25.58 40.88
CA ALA A 415 21.01 -26.08 40.08
C ALA A 415 20.52 -27.00 38.92
N GLY A 416 20.89 -26.67 37.71
CA GLY A 416 20.53 -27.42 36.51
C GLY A 416 19.18 -27.07 35.86
N ASN A 417 18.44 -26.07 36.36
CA ASN A 417 17.19 -25.64 35.76
C ASN A 417 17.38 -24.60 34.64
N TRP A 418 16.55 -24.71 33.63
CA TRP A 418 16.43 -23.77 32.55
C TRP A 418 15.08 -23.09 32.60
N VAL A 419 15.04 -21.80 32.33
CA VAL A 419 13.78 -21.07 32.11
C VAL A 419 13.52 -21.02 30.63
N VAL A 420 12.41 -21.57 30.19
CA VAL A 420 11.97 -21.58 28.79
C VAL A 420 10.72 -20.73 28.67
N PHE A 421 10.69 -19.89 27.65
CA PHE A 421 9.62 -18.95 27.41
C PHE A 421 8.77 -19.36 26.20
N ASN A 422 7.48 -19.16 26.31
CA ASN A 422 6.53 -19.33 25.22
C ASN A 422 5.86 -17.98 24.92
N ASP A 423 6.07 -17.45 23.73
CA ASP A 423 5.51 -16.20 23.25
C ASP A 423 4.14 -16.35 22.58
N LEU A 424 3.60 -17.59 22.55
CA LEU A 424 2.32 -17.89 21.92
C LEU A 424 1.20 -17.97 22.95
N GLN A 425 -0.03 -17.72 22.50
CA GLN A 425 -1.24 -17.76 23.34
C GLN A 425 -1.73 -19.19 23.66
N TRP A 426 -1.08 -20.22 23.12
CA TRP A 426 -1.42 -21.62 23.31
C TRP A 426 -0.26 -22.43 23.87
N ASP A 427 -0.60 -23.54 24.51
CA ASP A 427 0.39 -24.47 25.04
C ASP A 427 1.17 -25.12 23.89
N ARG A 428 2.49 -25.14 24.02
CA ARG A 428 3.35 -25.93 23.12
C ARG A 428 3.59 -27.34 23.73
N PRO A 429 3.63 -28.39 22.91
CA PRO A 429 4.05 -29.70 23.41
C PRO A 429 5.49 -29.61 23.93
N PRO A 430 5.85 -30.46 24.91
CA PRO A 430 7.22 -30.54 25.39
C PRO A 430 8.19 -30.77 24.24
N THR A 431 9.09 -29.84 24.04
CA THR A 431 10.12 -29.92 22.99
C THR A 431 11.46 -30.09 23.67
N ALA A 432 12.31 -30.99 23.18
CA ALA A 432 13.68 -31.11 23.66
C ALA A 432 14.45 -29.83 23.35
N VAL A 433 14.98 -29.15 24.36
CA VAL A 433 15.82 -27.98 24.21
C VAL A 433 17.28 -28.44 24.39
N SER A 434 18.09 -28.33 23.33
CA SER A 434 19.52 -28.56 23.41
C SER A 434 20.24 -27.25 23.77
N CYS A 435 21.05 -27.26 24.84
CA CYS A 435 21.87 -26.11 25.14
C CYS A 435 23.16 -26.14 24.31
N PRO A 436 23.48 -25.09 23.57
CA PRO A 436 24.74 -25.02 22.82
C PRO A 436 26.00 -24.87 23.73
N CYS A 437 25.82 -24.58 25.01
CA CYS A 437 26.93 -24.25 25.91
C CYS A 437 27.61 -25.45 26.58
N SER A 438 27.14 -26.68 26.37
CA SER A 438 27.78 -27.89 26.94
C SER A 438 28.49 -28.69 25.84
N ALA A 439 29.56 -28.15 25.29
CA ALA A 439 30.51 -28.91 24.51
C ALA A 439 31.45 -29.76 25.40
N SER A 440 31.02 -30.13 26.59
CA SER A 440 31.66 -31.15 27.42
C SER A 440 30.60 -32.18 27.80
N SER A 441 30.59 -33.28 27.02
CA SER A 441 30.06 -34.60 27.38
C SER A 441 28.96 -34.64 28.43
N ALA A 442 27.70 -34.49 27.96
CA ALA A 442 26.58 -35.11 28.67
C ALA A 442 25.56 -35.55 27.64
N THR A 443 25.61 -36.81 27.26
CA THR A 443 24.49 -37.57 26.77
C THR A 443 23.43 -37.59 27.87
N ALA A 444 22.50 -36.68 27.80
CA ALA A 444 21.31 -36.76 28.62
C ALA A 444 20.11 -36.54 27.72
N ALA A 445 19.68 -37.62 27.09
CA ALA A 445 18.30 -37.80 26.68
C ALA A 445 17.45 -37.90 27.97
N ASN A 446 17.12 -36.79 28.58
CA ASN A 446 16.14 -36.76 29.64
C ASN A 446 14.88 -36.09 29.09
N ALA A 447 13.86 -36.92 28.93
CA ALA A 447 12.49 -36.47 28.81
C ALA A 447 12.21 -35.48 29.96
N TRP A 448 11.85 -34.24 29.64
CA TRP A 448 11.48 -33.24 30.63
C TRP A 448 10.24 -33.71 31.38
N PRO A 449 10.24 -33.68 32.70
CA PRO A 449 9.01 -33.78 33.46
C PRO A 449 8.12 -32.63 33.02
N SER A 450 6.81 -32.89 32.95
CA SER A 450 5.78 -31.94 32.62
C SER A 450 6.13 -30.52 33.07
N TRP A 451 6.12 -29.57 32.12
CA TRP A 451 6.35 -28.14 32.35
C TRP A 451 5.66 -27.72 33.64
N PRO A 452 6.32 -27.05 34.54
CA PRO A 452 5.60 -26.43 35.64
C PRO A 452 4.67 -25.39 34.96
N ARG A 453 3.38 -25.62 35.09
CA ARG A 453 2.33 -24.67 34.69
C ARG A 453 2.46 -23.31 35.40
N ALA A 454 3.48 -23.17 36.23
CA ALA A 454 3.69 -22.09 37.17
C ALA A 454 4.26 -20.79 36.59
N CYS A 455 4.84 -20.78 35.41
CA CYS A 455 5.50 -19.53 34.94
C CYS A 455 4.58 -18.50 34.29
N LEU A 456 3.32 -18.83 33.99
CA LEU A 456 2.38 -17.86 33.45
C LEU A 456 0.97 -17.89 34.07
N ARG A 457 0.72 -18.71 35.12
CA ARG A 457 -0.60 -18.83 35.76
C ARG A 457 -0.62 -18.70 37.28
N SER A 458 0.46 -18.38 37.93
CA SER A 458 0.37 -18.07 39.36
C SER A 458 -0.05 -16.63 39.52
N ASP A 459 -1.28 -16.43 39.96
CA ASP A 459 -1.73 -15.23 40.64
C ASP A 459 -2.17 -14.00 39.82
N MET A 460 -2.77 -14.19 38.64
CA MET A 460 -3.71 -13.16 38.19
C MET A 460 -5.05 -13.38 38.87
N PRO A 461 -5.61 -12.38 39.59
CA PRO A 461 -6.96 -12.48 40.10
C PRO A 461 -7.96 -12.62 38.94
N PRO A 462 -9.06 -13.36 39.08
CA PRO A 462 -10.06 -13.47 38.06
C PRO A 462 -10.61 -12.08 37.77
N THR A 463 -10.48 -11.64 36.52
CA THR A 463 -11.16 -10.45 36.03
C THR A 463 -12.66 -10.73 36.09
N GLY A 464 -13.35 -10.02 37.00
CA GLY A 464 -14.78 -9.93 37.05
C GLY A 464 -15.30 -9.06 35.89
#